data_1ceb21f93eee3746465f319aa42c70c3
#
_entry.id   1ceb21f93eee3746465f319aa42c70c3
#
_cell.length_a   1.000
_cell.length_b   1.000
_cell.length_c   1.000
_cell.angle_alpha   90.00
_cell.angle_beta   90.00
_cell.angle_gamma   90.00
#
_symmetry.space_group_name_H-M   'P 1'
#
loop_
_entity.id
_entity.type
_entity.pdbx_description
1 polymer ?
#
loop_
_entity_poly.entity_id
_entity_poly.type
_entity_poly.pdbx_seq_one_letter_code
_entity_poly.pdbx_strand_id
1 'polypeptide(L)'
;MKHHPFFSSVLSGGKCISYGARALNEGGFQSIPKVSFPGGALIGDTAGFLNVPKIKGTHTSMKSGMLAAEATYAALTENTSGTVMLYAYEDALRASTIWKELKQVRNMRPSFHNPLGLIGGVLYSGLEAYILKGRVPWTLKHPGPDHAATLPVSHPSVRKITYPKPDGILSFDLLTSVSRTGTNHEEDQPVHLRVKDWRAHARREFPRFDGLENRFCPAGVYEYVEEEGEGKGDGLGVRFQINAQNCIHCKTCDIKAPSQDIEWSTPQGGEGPKYYMT
;
A
#
# COMPACT_ATOMS: atom_id res chain seq x y z
N MET A 1 -0.10 18.80 -6.39
CA MET A 1 -1.25 18.43 -7.26
C MET A 1 -2.44 19.37 -7.09
N LYS A 2 -3.04 19.55 -5.88
CA LYS A 2 -4.22 20.40 -5.66
C LYS A 2 -4.07 21.86 -6.13
N HIS A 3 -2.88 22.44 -6.05
CA HIS A 3 -2.55 23.79 -6.52
C HIS A 3 -2.24 23.90 -8.02
N HIS A 4 -2.27 22.79 -8.77
CA HIS A 4 -2.16 22.86 -10.22
C HIS A 4 -3.39 23.58 -10.81
N PRO A 5 -3.28 24.53 -11.76
CA PRO A 5 -4.38 25.36 -12.26
C PRO A 5 -5.64 24.59 -12.61
N PHE A 6 -5.49 23.44 -13.25
CA PHE A 6 -6.62 22.57 -13.62
C PHE A 6 -7.38 22.04 -12.37
N PHE A 7 -6.65 21.53 -11.37
CA PHE A 7 -7.30 20.97 -10.17
C PHE A 7 -7.81 22.06 -9.24
N SER A 8 -7.07 23.15 -9.08
CA SER A 8 -7.48 24.25 -8.21
C SER A 8 -8.77 24.91 -8.68
N SER A 9 -8.98 25.04 -10.00
CA SER A 9 -10.21 25.59 -10.55
C SER A 9 -11.44 24.73 -10.22
N VAL A 10 -11.29 23.40 -10.21
CA VAL A 10 -12.35 22.46 -9.87
C VAL A 10 -12.62 22.41 -8.36
N LEU A 11 -11.57 22.51 -7.56
CA LEU A 11 -11.65 22.39 -6.09
C LEU A 11 -12.02 23.71 -5.39
N SER A 12 -11.86 24.83 -6.07
CA SER A 12 -12.16 26.17 -5.51
C SER A 12 -13.62 26.29 -5.09
N GLY A 13 -13.87 26.81 -3.89
CA GLY A 13 -15.20 26.90 -3.30
C GLY A 13 -15.75 25.60 -2.72
N GLY A 14 -15.06 24.47 -2.92
CA GLY A 14 -15.42 23.20 -2.32
C GLY A 14 -15.01 23.08 -0.85
N LYS A 15 -15.64 22.14 -0.13
CA LYS A 15 -15.30 21.80 1.25
C LYS A 15 -14.70 20.40 1.30
N CYS A 16 -13.52 20.24 1.92
CA CYS A 16 -12.94 18.93 2.17
C CYS A 16 -13.74 18.22 3.29
N ILE A 17 -14.45 17.15 2.95
CA ILE A 17 -15.35 16.45 3.87
C ILE A 17 -14.73 15.22 4.50
N SER A 18 -13.75 14.59 3.84
CA SER A 18 -13.07 13.39 4.36
C SER A 18 -11.64 13.29 3.87
N TYR A 19 -10.86 12.47 4.55
CA TYR A 19 -9.50 12.12 4.20
C TYR A 19 -9.29 10.62 4.40
N GLY A 20 -8.48 10.00 3.58
CA GLY A 20 -8.11 8.60 3.71
C GLY A 20 -6.88 8.27 2.91
N ALA A 21 -6.24 7.15 3.27
CA ALA A 21 -5.13 6.58 2.52
C ALA A 21 -5.15 5.05 2.64
N ARG A 22 -4.85 4.37 1.56
CA ARG A 22 -4.68 2.92 1.50
C ARG A 22 -3.51 2.56 0.61
N ALA A 23 -2.75 1.55 1.01
CA ALA A 23 -1.78 0.91 0.13
C ALA A 23 -2.52 0.06 -0.91
N LEU A 24 -2.11 0.14 -2.17
CA LEU A 24 -2.60 -0.69 -3.28
C LEU A 24 -1.55 -1.71 -3.66
N ASN A 25 -1.98 -2.92 -4.01
CA ASN A 25 -1.10 -3.95 -4.55
C ASN A 25 -0.91 -3.73 -6.06
N GLU A 26 0.24 -3.20 -6.44
CA GLU A 26 0.61 -2.96 -7.84
C GLU A 26 1.64 -3.96 -8.38
N GLY A 27 1.85 -5.09 -7.72
CA GLY A 27 2.76 -6.13 -8.18
C GLY A 27 2.35 -6.79 -9.50
N GLY A 28 1.08 -6.67 -9.87
CA GLY A 28 0.53 -7.19 -11.12
C GLY A 28 0.46 -8.72 -11.15
N PHE A 29 0.31 -9.26 -12.36
CA PHE A 29 0.12 -10.70 -12.60
C PHE A 29 1.17 -11.59 -11.93
N GLN A 30 2.45 -11.17 -11.92
CA GLN A 30 3.56 -11.93 -11.34
C GLN A 30 3.50 -12.06 -9.82
N SER A 31 2.74 -11.19 -9.15
CA SER A 31 2.64 -11.12 -7.69
C SER A 31 1.33 -11.68 -7.15
N ILE A 32 0.49 -12.28 -8.01
CA ILE A 32 -0.73 -12.93 -7.57
C ILE A 32 -0.36 -14.12 -6.70
N PRO A 33 -0.78 -14.16 -5.42
CA PRO A 33 -0.47 -15.26 -4.51
C PRO A 33 -1.34 -16.49 -4.82
N LYS A 34 -1.15 -17.57 -4.04
CA LYS A 34 -2.12 -18.65 -3.96
C LYS A 34 -3.43 -18.07 -3.40
N VAL A 35 -4.52 -18.14 -4.16
CA VAL A 35 -5.76 -17.44 -3.83
C VAL A 35 -6.73 -18.24 -2.99
N SER A 36 -6.55 -19.55 -2.86
CA SER A 36 -7.34 -20.39 -1.95
C SER A 36 -6.44 -21.01 -0.86
N PHE A 37 -6.99 -21.13 0.34
CA PHE A 37 -6.36 -21.76 1.49
C PHE A 37 -7.44 -22.45 2.33
N PRO A 38 -7.07 -23.34 3.27
CA PRO A 38 -8.06 -24.04 4.08
C PRO A 38 -9.03 -23.07 4.80
N GLY A 39 -10.31 -23.13 4.44
CA GLY A 39 -11.37 -22.29 5.03
C GLY A 39 -11.47 -20.87 4.50
N GLY A 40 -10.74 -20.49 3.42
CA GLY A 40 -10.80 -19.14 2.90
C GLY A 40 -10.29 -18.95 1.47
N ALA A 41 -10.56 -17.76 0.93
CA ALA A 41 -10.06 -17.34 -0.38
C ALA A 41 -9.76 -15.84 -0.43
N LEU A 42 -8.80 -15.46 -1.26
CA LEU A 42 -8.48 -14.08 -1.57
C LEU A 42 -9.20 -13.66 -2.86
N ILE A 43 -9.84 -12.50 -2.83
CA ILE A 43 -10.55 -11.91 -3.95
C ILE A 43 -10.15 -10.45 -4.15
N GLY A 44 -10.41 -9.91 -5.33
CA GLY A 44 -10.22 -8.49 -5.63
C GLY A 44 -8.79 -7.98 -5.46
N ASP A 45 -8.67 -6.76 -4.97
CA ASP A 45 -7.37 -6.10 -4.76
C ASP A 45 -6.51 -6.79 -3.70
N THR A 46 -7.11 -7.49 -2.75
CA THR A 46 -6.38 -8.29 -1.76
C THR A 46 -5.54 -9.38 -2.43
N ALA A 47 -6.05 -9.95 -3.53
CA ALA A 47 -5.32 -10.91 -4.35
C ALA A 47 -4.42 -10.26 -5.42
N GLY A 48 -4.47 -8.92 -5.56
CA GLY A 48 -3.68 -8.20 -6.56
C GLY A 48 -4.29 -8.15 -7.95
N PHE A 49 -5.61 -8.23 -8.07
CA PHE A 49 -6.30 -8.22 -9.38
C PHE A 49 -6.47 -6.83 -9.99
N LEU A 50 -5.66 -5.87 -9.61
CA LEU A 50 -5.63 -4.55 -10.21
C LEU A 50 -4.95 -4.60 -11.59
N ASN A 51 -5.62 -4.07 -12.62
CA ASN A 51 -4.97 -3.76 -13.88
C ASN A 51 -4.18 -2.45 -13.73
N VAL A 52 -2.90 -2.57 -13.38
CA VAL A 52 -2.03 -1.44 -13.02
C VAL A 52 -1.93 -0.38 -14.12
N PRO A 53 -1.68 -0.70 -15.41
CA PRO A 53 -1.60 0.31 -16.47
C PRO A 53 -2.90 1.10 -16.68
N LYS A 54 -4.05 0.49 -16.43
CA LYS A 54 -5.35 1.15 -16.54
C LYS A 54 -5.78 1.83 -15.24
N ILE A 55 -5.14 1.52 -14.12
CA ILE A 55 -5.57 1.91 -12.77
C ILE A 55 -7.05 1.50 -12.55
N LYS A 56 -7.40 0.29 -12.94
CA LYS A 56 -8.76 -0.25 -12.87
C LYS A 56 -8.76 -1.64 -12.23
N GLY A 57 -9.48 -1.77 -11.12
CA GLY A 57 -9.61 -3.02 -10.35
C GLY A 57 -11.06 -3.42 -10.07
N THR A 58 -12.04 -2.52 -10.18
CA THR A 58 -13.43 -2.78 -9.80
C THR A 58 -14.04 -3.97 -10.55
N HIS A 59 -13.89 -4.03 -11.87
CA HIS A 59 -14.45 -5.11 -12.68
C HIS A 59 -13.81 -6.47 -12.38
N THR A 60 -12.51 -6.51 -12.14
CA THR A 60 -11.78 -7.73 -11.77
C THR A 60 -12.13 -8.17 -10.35
N SER A 61 -12.29 -7.24 -9.43
CA SER A 61 -12.73 -7.52 -8.06
C SER A 61 -14.15 -8.09 -8.04
N MET A 62 -15.10 -7.49 -8.74
CA MET A 62 -16.47 -7.99 -8.85
C MET A 62 -16.49 -9.40 -9.46
N LYS A 63 -15.80 -9.62 -10.58
CA LYS A 63 -15.77 -10.93 -11.22
C LYS A 63 -15.12 -11.99 -10.35
N SER A 64 -14.05 -11.68 -9.63
CA SER A 64 -13.43 -12.62 -8.69
C SER A 64 -14.35 -12.99 -7.53
N GLY A 65 -15.11 -12.01 -7.02
CA GLY A 65 -16.12 -12.25 -5.99
C GLY A 65 -17.23 -13.20 -6.46
N MET A 66 -17.71 -13.03 -7.70
CA MET A 66 -18.70 -13.94 -8.31
C MET A 66 -18.14 -15.37 -8.41
N LEU A 67 -16.93 -15.54 -8.94
CA LEU A 67 -16.32 -16.87 -9.10
C LEU A 67 -16.07 -17.54 -7.74
N ALA A 68 -15.63 -16.78 -6.75
CA ALA A 68 -15.43 -17.30 -5.39
C ALA A 68 -16.77 -17.71 -4.74
N ALA A 69 -17.82 -16.91 -4.91
CA ALA A 69 -19.15 -17.22 -4.38
C ALA A 69 -19.74 -18.50 -5.00
N GLU A 70 -19.67 -18.65 -6.32
CA GLU A 70 -20.11 -19.84 -7.04
C GLU A 70 -19.37 -21.10 -6.57
N ALA A 71 -18.03 -21.03 -6.46
CA ALA A 71 -17.20 -22.14 -6.00
C ALA A 71 -17.46 -22.49 -4.52
N THR A 72 -17.66 -21.47 -3.67
CA THR A 72 -17.96 -21.68 -2.25
C THR A 72 -19.32 -22.33 -2.06
N TYR A 73 -20.34 -21.87 -2.78
CA TYR A 73 -21.67 -22.43 -2.72
C TYR A 73 -21.65 -23.92 -3.11
N ALA A 74 -21.01 -24.27 -4.22
CA ALA A 74 -20.88 -25.65 -4.66
C ALA A 74 -20.16 -26.51 -3.60
N ALA A 75 -19.01 -26.03 -3.09
CA ALA A 75 -18.25 -26.76 -2.09
C ALA A 75 -19.01 -27.00 -0.76
N LEU A 76 -19.79 -26.02 -0.31
CA LEU A 76 -20.61 -26.15 0.92
C LEU A 76 -21.85 -27.04 0.71
N THR A 77 -22.35 -27.13 -0.51
CA THR A 77 -23.48 -28.02 -0.85
C THR A 77 -23.02 -29.49 -0.90
N GLU A 78 -21.79 -29.72 -1.39
CA GLU A 78 -21.24 -31.08 -1.50
C GLU A 78 -20.65 -31.58 -0.18
N ASN A 79 -20.02 -30.69 0.62
CA ASN A 79 -19.32 -31.01 1.85
C ASN A 79 -19.88 -30.22 3.04
N THR A 80 -20.63 -30.91 3.89
CA THR A 80 -21.25 -30.30 5.05
C THR A 80 -20.37 -30.26 6.31
N SER A 81 -19.17 -30.84 6.27
CA SER A 81 -18.27 -30.90 7.43
C SER A 81 -16.80 -30.73 7.04
N GLY A 82 -16.08 -29.95 7.85
CA GLY A 82 -14.64 -29.76 7.73
C GLY A 82 -14.20 -28.52 6.93
N THR A 83 -12.87 -28.35 6.88
CA THR A 83 -12.25 -27.22 6.19
C THR A 83 -12.10 -27.52 4.71
N VAL A 84 -12.66 -26.69 3.85
CA VAL A 84 -12.66 -26.89 2.39
C VAL A 84 -11.60 -26.03 1.72
N MET A 85 -10.95 -26.60 0.71
CA MET A 85 -10.10 -25.88 -0.25
C MET A 85 -10.89 -25.57 -1.51
N LEU A 86 -10.85 -24.33 -1.96
CA LEU A 86 -11.62 -23.86 -3.14
C LEU A 86 -10.82 -24.00 -4.44
N TYR A 87 -10.41 -25.22 -4.81
CA TYR A 87 -9.69 -25.48 -6.07
C TYR A 87 -10.49 -25.05 -7.29
N ALA A 88 -11.83 -25.28 -7.28
CA ALA A 88 -12.71 -24.85 -8.36
C ALA A 88 -12.67 -23.32 -8.60
N TYR A 89 -12.46 -22.53 -7.54
CA TYR A 89 -12.25 -21.09 -7.68
C TYR A 89 -10.94 -20.77 -8.41
N GLU A 90 -9.83 -21.45 -8.07
CA GLU A 90 -8.55 -21.24 -8.75
C GLU A 90 -8.64 -21.60 -10.25
N ASP A 91 -9.31 -22.69 -10.60
CA ASP A 91 -9.48 -23.13 -11.98
C ASP A 91 -10.37 -22.16 -12.76
N ALA A 92 -11.49 -21.75 -12.15
CA ALA A 92 -12.39 -20.75 -12.75
C ALA A 92 -11.70 -19.40 -12.95
N LEU A 93 -10.88 -18.96 -11.98
CA LEU A 93 -10.09 -17.74 -12.08
C LEU A 93 -9.09 -17.82 -13.25
N ARG A 94 -8.34 -18.91 -13.37
CA ARG A 94 -7.37 -19.12 -14.46
C ARG A 94 -8.04 -19.15 -15.84
N ALA A 95 -9.26 -19.65 -15.94
CA ALA A 95 -10.05 -19.67 -17.16
C ALA A 95 -10.71 -18.31 -17.48
N SER A 96 -10.79 -17.40 -16.50
CA SER A 96 -11.54 -16.15 -16.57
C SER A 96 -10.86 -15.07 -17.43
N THR A 97 -11.63 -14.01 -17.70
CA THR A 97 -11.14 -12.77 -18.31
C THR A 97 -10.14 -12.02 -17.43
N ILE A 98 -10.24 -12.14 -16.09
CA ILE A 98 -9.28 -11.56 -15.16
C ILE A 98 -7.86 -12.04 -15.46
N TRP A 99 -7.68 -13.35 -15.53
CA TRP A 99 -6.37 -13.97 -15.79
C TRP A 99 -5.79 -13.54 -17.12
N LYS A 100 -6.63 -13.54 -18.16
CA LYS A 100 -6.23 -13.12 -19.51
C LYS A 100 -5.81 -11.65 -19.56
N GLU A 101 -6.61 -10.79 -18.97
CA GLU A 101 -6.37 -9.34 -18.92
C GLU A 101 -5.08 -9.01 -18.17
N LEU A 102 -4.90 -9.54 -16.95
CA LEU A 102 -3.72 -9.28 -16.16
C LEU A 102 -2.44 -9.86 -16.79
N LYS A 103 -2.53 -11.05 -17.40
CA LYS A 103 -1.43 -11.65 -18.16
C LYS A 103 -1.02 -10.78 -19.36
N GLN A 104 -1.97 -10.16 -20.03
CA GLN A 104 -1.73 -9.30 -21.19
C GLN A 104 -0.88 -8.08 -20.83
N VAL A 105 -1.06 -7.49 -19.64
CA VAL A 105 -0.37 -6.26 -19.22
C VAL A 105 0.83 -6.52 -18.29
N ARG A 106 1.17 -7.78 -18.04
CA ARG A 106 2.12 -8.21 -17.00
C ARG A 106 3.50 -7.57 -17.09
N ASN A 107 3.95 -7.20 -18.28
CA ASN A 107 5.27 -6.65 -18.51
C ASN A 107 5.32 -5.11 -18.45
N MET A 108 4.17 -4.42 -18.47
CA MET A 108 4.15 -2.96 -18.56
C MET A 108 4.76 -2.31 -17.30
N ARG A 109 4.32 -2.68 -16.11
CA ARG A 109 4.84 -2.11 -14.85
C ARG A 109 6.34 -2.42 -14.63
N PRO A 110 6.80 -3.67 -14.76
CA PRO A 110 8.21 -4.00 -14.60
C PRO A 110 9.12 -3.36 -15.64
N SER A 111 8.62 -3.02 -16.83
CA SER A 111 9.42 -2.41 -17.89
C SER A 111 10.01 -1.05 -17.52
N PHE A 112 9.49 -0.38 -16.50
CA PHE A 112 10.03 0.88 -16.01
C PHE A 112 11.34 0.71 -15.21
N HIS A 113 11.70 -0.52 -14.84
CA HIS A 113 12.98 -0.84 -14.21
C HIS A 113 14.07 -1.17 -15.24
N ASN A 114 14.25 -0.29 -16.22
CA ASN A 114 15.26 -0.40 -17.27
C ASN A 114 16.28 0.75 -17.17
N PRO A 115 17.47 0.63 -17.80
CA PRO A 115 18.51 1.69 -17.75
C PRO A 115 18.07 3.05 -18.31
N LEU A 116 17.09 3.08 -19.23
CA LEU A 116 16.52 4.31 -19.79
C LEU A 116 15.38 4.89 -18.92
N GLY A 117 15.07 4.27 -17.78
CA GLY A 117 14.08 4.74 -16.81
C GLY A 117 12.69 4.95 -17.43
N LEU A 118 12.13 6.14 -17.21
CA LEU A 118 10.79 6.50 -17.68
C LEU A 118 10.62 6.36 -19.20
N ILE A 119 11.60 6.84 -19.98
CA ILE A 119 11.51 6.83 -21.45
C ILE A 119 11.45 5.38 -21.97
N GLY A 120 12.35 4.53 -21.50
CA GLY A 120 12.36 3.11 -21.87
C GLY A 120 11.08 2.39 -21.45
N GLY A 121 10.55 2.69 -20.26
CA GLY A 121 9.29 2.14 -19.77
C GLY A 121 8.10 2.54 -20.64
N VAL A 122 8.00 3.81 -21.02
CA VAL A 122 6.92 4.32 -21.89
C VAL A 122 6.98 3.68 -23.28
N LEU A 123 8.17 3.63 -23.90
CA LEU A 123 8.35 3.02 -25.22
C LEU A 123 7.99 1.53 -25.22
N TYR A 124 8.49 0.77 -24.22
CA TYR A 124 8.16 -0.64 -24.11
C TYR A 124 6.66 -0.86 -23.83
N SER A 125 6.07 -0.08 -22.94
CA SER A 125 4.65 -0.18 -22.64
C SER A 125 3.77 0.14 -23.84
N GLY A 126 4.17 1.11 -24.68
CA GLY A 126 3.53 1.39 -25.96
C GLY A 126 3.62 0.21 -26.92
N LEU A 127 4.82 -0.37 -27.07
CA LEU A 127 5.02 -1.58 -27.89
C LEU A 127 4.17 -2.75 -27.39
N GLU A 128 4.15 -2.99 -26.07
CA GLU A 128 3.34 -4.04 -25.46
C GLU A 128 1.84 -3.81 -25.67
N ALA A 129 1.36 -2.57 -25.54
CA ALA A 129 -0.06 -2.25 -25.66
C ALA A 129 -0.60 -2.41 -27.10
N TYR A 130 0.15 -1.93 -28.09
CA TYR A 130 -0.34 -1.81 -29.47
C TYR A 130 0.09 -2.97 -30.35
N ILE A 131 1.29 -3.52 -30.17
CA ILE A 131 1.89 -4.51 -31.06
C ILE A 131 1.91 -5.89 -30.42
N LEU A 132 2.60 -6.06 -29.30
CA LEU A 132 2.84 -7.37 -28.69
C LEU A 132 1.59 -7.94 -27.99
N LYS A 133 0.76 -7.07 -27.39
CA LYS A 133 -0.51 -7.43 -26.74
C LYS A 133 -0.42 -8.61 -25.75
N GLY A 134 0.67 -8.67 -25.00
CA GLY A 134 0.93 -9.73 -24.02
C GLY A 134 1.29 -11.10 -24.59
N ARG A 135 1.49 -11.22 -25.93
CA ARG A 135 1.77 -12.48 -26.60
C ARG A 135 3.24 -12.93 -26.59
N VAL A 136 4.07 -12.17 -25.85
CA VAL A 136 5.49 -12.48 -25.71
C VAL A 136 5.72 -13.70 -24.79
N PRO A 137 6.74 -14.53 -25.03
CA PRO A 137 7.02 -15.71 -24.21
C PRO A 137 7.69 -15.36 -22.87
N TRP A 138 8.27 -14.17 -22.74
CA TRP A 138 8.92 -13.73 -21.50
C TRP A 138 7.98 -12.99 -20.55
N THR A 139 8.35 -12.99 -19.28
CA THR A 139 7.71 -12.18 -18.22
C THR A 139 8.81 -11.44 -17.49
N LEU A 140 8.74 -10.11 -17.50
CA LEU A 140 9.66 -9.23 -16.78
C LEU A 140 9.38 -9.34 -15.27
N LYS A 141 10.44 -9.29 -14.47
CA LYS A 141 10.36 -9.36 -13.02
C LYS A 141 10.51 -7.97 -12.39
N HIS A 142 9.94 -7.79 -11.22
CA HIS A 142 10.28 -6.67 -10.37
C HIS A 142 11.67 -6.88 -9.76
N PRO A 143 12.46 -5.79 -9.52
CA PRO A 143 13.84 -5.91 -9.05
C PRO A 143 13.95 -6.42 -7.62
N GLY A 144 12.90 -6.29 -6.82
CA GLY A 144 12.89 -6.72 -5.43
C GLY A 144 11.62 -6.28 -4.69
N PRO A 145 11.55 -6.53 -3.38
CA PRO A 145 10.44 -6.11 -2.55
C PRO A 145 10.46 -4.58 -2.32
N ASP A 146 9.30 -4.02 -2.02
CA ASP A 146 9.11 -2.57 -1.87
C ASP A 146 10.01 -1.93 -0.80
N HIS A 147 10.20 -2.58 0.33
CA HIS A 147 11.06 -2.07 1.40
C HIS A 147 12.53 -1.91 0.98
N ALA A 148 13.01 -2.79 0.08
CA ALA A 148 14.38 -2.75 -0.40
C ALA A 148 14.65 -1.63 -1.44
N ALA A 149 13.60 -0.99 -1.97
CA ALA A 149 13.72 0.08 -2.96
C ALA A 149 14.07 1.45 -2.35
N THR A 150 14.00 1.58 -1.02
CA THR A 150 14.27 2.86 -0.33
C THR A 150 15.78 3.12 -0.28
N LEU A 151 16.18 4.29 -0.78
CA LEU A 151 17.58 4.70 -0.78
C LEU A 151 17.94 5.44 0.52
N PRO A 152 19.14 5.21 1.07
CA PRO A 152 19.63 5.96 2.24
C PRO A 152 19.87 7.43 1.89
N VAL A 153 19.80 8.31 2.88
CA VAL A 153 20.02 9.76 2.69
C VAL A 153 21.39 10.12 2.14
N SER A 154 22.38 9.26 2.34
CA SER A 154 23.73 9.41 1.79
C SER A 154 23.83 9.11 0.29
N HIS A 155 22.78 8.53 -0.32
CA HIS A 155 22.84 8.16 -1.72
C HIS A 155 22.79 9.41 -2.63
N PRO A 156 23.65 9.53 -3.66
CA PRO A 156 23.77 10.75 -4.50
C PRO A 156 22.49 11.20 -5.21
N SER A 157 21.54 10.26 -5.44
CA SER A 157 20.25 10.56 -6.07
C SER A 157 19.19 11.07 -5.09
N VAL A 158 19.45 11.01 -3.79
CA VAL A 158 18.49 11.49 -2.79
C VAL A 158 18.59 12.99 -2.66
N ARG A 159 17.46 13.66 -2.85
CA ARG A 159 17.35 15.11 -2.67
C ARG A 159 16.25 15.42 -1.69
N LYS A 160 16.53 16.30 -0.72
CA LYS A 160 15.50 16.82 0.19
C LYS A 160 14.56 17.73 -0.59
N ILE A 161 13.29 17.34 -0.67
CA ILE A 161 12.25 18.13 -1.33
C ILE A 161 11.58 19.00 -0.28
N THR A 162 11.56 20.31 -0.51
CA THR A 162 10.80 21.25 0.33
C THR A 162 9.42 21.46 -0.30
N TYR A 163 8.39 21.02 0.38
CA TYR A 163 7.02 21.22 -0.06
C TYR A 163 6.46 22.55 0.43
N PRO A 164 5.58 23.21 -0.36
CA PRO A 164 4.86 24.39 0.11
C PRO A 164 4.03 24.07 1.36
N LYS A 165 3.94 25.03 2.28
CA LYS A 165 3.06 24.91 3.43
C LYS A 165 1.60 24.80 2.96
N PRO A 166 0.76 23.99 3.63
CA PRO A 166 -0.68 23.97 3.36
C PRO A 166 -1.31 25.34 3.53
N ASP A 167 -2.25 25.70 2.66
CA ASP A 167 -2.93 27.00 2.67
C ASP A 167 -4.22 27.03 3.52
N GLY A 168 -4.65 25.89 4.03
CA GLY A 168 -5.89 25.75 4.81
C GLY A 168 -7.18 25.85 3.97
N ILE A 169 -7.07 26.02 2.66
CA ILE A 169 -8.20 26.17 1.72
C ILE A 169 -8.28 24.97 0.77
N LEU A 170 -7.24 24.76 -0.04
CA LEU A 170 -7.14 23.62 -0.96
C LEU A 170 -6.29 22.49 -0.39
N SER A 171 -5.32 22.82 0.44
CA SER A 171 -4.44 21.87 1.11
C SER A 171 -4.43 22.10 2.61
N PHE A 172 -4.36 21.03 3.38
CA PHE A 172 -4.46 21.05 4.84
C PHE A 172 -3.24 20.39 5.45
N ASP A 173 -2.90 20.80 6.68
CA ASP A 173 -1.89 20.11 7.47
C ASP A 173 -2.30 18.66 7.79
N LEU A 174 -1.33 17.88 8.25
CA LEU A 174 -1.53 16.46 8.47
C LEU A 174 -2.59 16.16 9.54
N LEU A 175 -2.54 16.84 10.68
CA LEU A 175 -3.47 16.60 11.79
C LEU A 175 -4.90 16.98 11.41
N THR A 176 -5.09 18.11 10.73
CA THR A 176 -6.38 18.50 10.15
C THR A 176 -6.90 17.46 9.16
N SER A 177 -6.03 16.85 8.37
CA SER A 177 -6.42 15.78 7.46
C SER A 177 -6.82 14.52 8.22
N VAL A 178 -6.03 14.09 9.23
CA VAL A 178 -6.31 12.91 10.06
C VAL A 178 -7.64 13.06 10.80
N SER A 179 -7.94 14.23 11.35
CA SER A 179 -9.23 14.47 12.04
C SER A 179 -10.45 14.16 11.15
N ARG A 180 -10.30 14.29 9.82
CA ARG A 180 -11.37 14.02 8.84
C ARG A 180 -11.51 12.55 8.46
N THR A 181 -10.66 11.67 9.01
CA THR A 181 -10.79 10.21 8.81
C THR A 181 -11.78 9.59 9.77
N GLY A 182 -12.07 10.26 10.89
CA GLY A 182 -12.84 9.71 11.99
C GLY A 182 -12.17 8.53 12.69
N THR A 183 -10.84 8.40 12.56
CA THR A 183 -10.10 7.30 13.21
C THR A 183 -10.20 7.38 14.72
N ASN A 184 -10.42 6.22 15.34
CA ASN A 184 -10.44 6.06 16.79
C ASN A 184 -9.99 4.66 17.16
N HIS A 185 -9.31 4.53 18.30
CA HIS A 185 -8.88 3.28 18.89
C HIS A 185 -9.11 3.34 20.40
N GLU A 186 -9.50 2.24 21.02
CA GLU A 186 -9.58 2.14 22.47
C GLU A 186 -8.18 2.26 23.09
N GLU A 187 -8.09 2.96 24.21
CA GLU A 187 -6.79 3.26 24.85
C GLU A 187 -6.26 2.07 25.69
N ASP A 188 -7.15 1.20 26.15
CA ASP A 188 -6.85 0.08 27.05
C ASP A 188 -6.43 -1.21 26.33
N GLN A 189 -6.24 -1.16 25.01
CA GLN A 189 -5.76 -2.30 24.22
C GLN A 189 -4.26 -2.23 23.94
N PRO A 190 -3.59 -3.37 23.69
CA PRO A 190 -2.21 -3.36 23.19
C PRO A 190 -2.09 -2.61 21.88
N VAL A 191 -1.02 -1.81 21.74
CA VAL A 191 -0.74 -1.08 20.49
C VAL A 191 -0.61 -2.07 19.33
N HIS A 192 -1.43 -1.86 18.30
CA HIS A 192 -1.48 -2.73 17.11
C HIS A 192 -0.29 -2.55 16.15
N LEU A 193 0.53 -1.51 16.35
CA LEU A 193 1.78 -1.26 15.65
C LEU A 193 2.93 -1.80 16.51
N ARG A 194 3.41 -2.99 16.19
CA ARG A 194 4.40 -3.70 17.00
C ARG A 194 5.78 -3.47 16.44
N VAL A 195 6.69 -3.05 17.30
CA VAL A 195 8.12 -2.96 17.02
C VAL A 195 8.84 -3.76 18.10
N LYS A 196 9.60 -4.80 17.72
CA LYS A 196 10.24 -5.72 18.68
C LYS A 196 11.19 -4.99 19.62
N ASP A 197 12.02 -4.11 19.08
CA ASP A 197 12.94 -3.25 19.81
C ASP A 197 12.98 -1.89 19.10
N TRP A 198 12.20 -0.95 19.61
CA TRP A 198 12.10 0.39 19.05
C TRP A 198 13.40 1.20 19.16
N ARG A 199 14.26 0.91 20.17
CA ARG A 199 15.57 1.57 20.31
C ARG A 199 16.56 1.08 19.25
N ALA A 200 16.61 -0.22 19.03
CA ALA A 200 17.41 -0.80 17.96
C ALA A 200 16.93 -0.33 16.59
N HIS A 201 15.61 -0.22 16.39
CA HIS A 201 14.99 0.36 15.20
C HIS A 201 15.49 1.79 14.96
N ALA A 202 15.34 2.68 15.94
CA ALA A 202 15.76 4.07 15.83
C ALA A 202 17.26 4.21 15.53
N ARG A 203 18.12 3.47 16.23
CA ARG A 203 19.58 3.48 16.00
C ARG A 203 19.99 3.06 14.62
N ARG A 204 19.26 2.12 14.00
CA ARG A 204 19.55 1.62 12.66
C ARG A 204 18.98 2.51 11.58
N GLU A 205 17.70 2.93 11.73
CA GLU A 205 16.95 3.55 10.67
C GLU A 205 17.13 5.08 10.62
N PHE A 206 17.19 5.75 11.76
CA PHE A 206 17.26 7.21 11.80
C PHE A 206 18.52 7.78 11.13
N PRO A 207 19.76 7.32 11.45
CA PRO A 207 20.95 7.82 10.77
C PRO A 207 21.00 7.50 9.29
N ARG A 208 20.34 6.41 8.87
CA ARG A 208 20.37 5.93 7.49
C ARG A 208 19.32 6.59 6.61
N PHE A 209 18.13 6.84 7.14
CA PHE A 209 16.98 7.30 6.38
C PHE A 209 16.34 8.59 6.89
N ASP A 210 16.85 9.20 7.95
CA ASP A 210 16.40 10.49 8.51
C ASP A 210 14.89 10.49 8.86
N GLY A 211 14.43 9.50 9.61
CA GLY A 211 13.05 9.39 10.06
C GLY A 211 12.07 9.09 8.93
N LEU A 212 12.31 8.04 8.16
CA LEU A 212 11.51 7.65 7.00
C LEU A 212 10.04 7.44 7.35
N GLU A 213 9.74 6.83 8.49
CA GLU A 213 8.40 6.52 8.98
C GLU A 213 7.54 7.78 9.12
N ASN A 214 8.12 8.87 9.61
CA ASN A 214 7.46 10.16 9.72
C ASN A 214 7.08 10.75 8.34
N ARG A 215 7.83 10.40 7.28
CA ARG A 215 7.59 10.91 5.92
C ARG A 215 6.60 10.10 5.11
N PHE A 216 6.60 8.78 5.24
CA PHE A 216 5.66 7.96 4.47
C PHE A 216 4.32 7.74 5.19
N CYS A 217 4.25 7.95 6.51
CA CYS A 217 3.01 7.76 7.25
C CYS A 217 2.01 8.89 6.91
N PRO A 218 0.83 8.58 6.36
CA PRO A 218 -0.15 9.60 6.00
C PRO A 218 -0.98 10.10 7.18
N ALA A 219 -0.64 9.68 8.42
CA ALA A 219 -1.44 9.95 9.60
C ALA A 219 -0.64 10.49 10.80
N GLY A 220 0.67 10.75 10.64
CA GLY A 220 1.48 11.28 11.75
C GLY A 220 1.59 10.33 12.94
N VAL A 221 1.67 9.02 12.66
CA VAL A 221 1.78 7.99 13.70
C VAL A 221 3.19 7.92 14.28
N TYR A 222 4.20 8.12 13.46
CA TYR A 222 5.60 7.97 13.83
C TYR A 222 6.28 9.32 13.94
N GLU A 223 7.00 9.54 15.04
CA GLU A 223 7.76 10.76 15.28
C GLU A 223 9.15 10.43 15.84
N TYR A 224 10.13 11.25 15.47
CA TYR A 224 11.45 11.28 16.09
C TYR A 224 11.54 12.60 16.87
N VAL A 225 11.34 12.52 18.18
CA VAL A 225 11.29 13.68 19.07
C VAL A 225 12.70 13.94 19.61
N GLU A 226 13.17 15.17 19.51
CA GLU A 226 14.46 15.57 20.09
C GLU A 226 14.46 15.34 21.61
N GLU A 227 15.53 14.72 22.13
CA GLU A 227 15.72 14.54 23.56
C GLU A 227 16.52 15.72 24.11
N GLU A 228 15.88 16.52 24.95
CA GLU A 228 16.52 17.58 25.71
C GLU A 228 17.08 17.01 27.03
N GLY A 229 18.38 17.25 27.35
CA GLY A 229 19.00 16.90 28.62
C GLY A 229 20.37 16.24 28.56
N GLU A 230 21.09 16.21 29.69
CA GLU A 230 22.47 15.68 29.85
C GLU A 230 22.60 14.16 29.81
N GLY A 231 21.51 13.44 29.61
CA GLY A 231 21.46 11.99 29.49
C GLY A 231 20.97 11.52 28.11
N LYS A 232 21.66 11.87 27.03
CA LYS A 232 21.40 11.34 25.70
C LYS A 232 21.61 9.82 25.69
N GLY A 233 20.63 9.07 26.19
CA GLY A 233 20.73 7.64 26.50
C GLY A 233 21.16 6.73 25.36
N ASP A 234 21.01 7.17 24.10
CA ASP A 234 21.29 6.37 22.92
C ASP A 234 22.30 6.98 21.94
N GLY A 235 22.79 8.21 22.20
CA GLY A 235 23.70 8.92 21.29
C GLY A 235 23.07 9.43 20.00
N LEU A 236 21.77 9.19 19.78
CA LEU A 236 21.04 9.66 18.60
C LEU A 236 20.48 11.08 18.77
N GLY A 237 20.29 11.54 20.02
CA GLY A 237 19.64 12.81 20.32
C GLY A 237 18.14 12.86 19.97
N VAL A 238 17.55 11.73 19.61
CA VAL A 238 16.12 11.61 19.28
C VAL A 238 15.53 10.34 19.88
N ARG A 239 14.25 10.43 20.27
CA ARG A 239 13.44 9.31 20.73
C ARG A 239 12.38 8.99 19.68
N PHE A 240 12.27 7.74 19.29
CA PHE A 240 11.20 7.25 18.42
C PHE A 240 9.90 7.09 19.20
N GLN A 241 8.82 7.69 18.71
CA GLN A 241 7.50 7.68 19.34
C GLN A 241 6.43 7.18 18.35
N ILE A 242 5.47 6.42 18.86
CA ILE A 242 4.35 5.88 18.08
C ILE A 242 3.05 6.44 18.65
N ASN A 243 2.35 7.26 17.84
CA ASN A 243 1.04 7.84 18.15
C ASN A 243 -0.05 6.94 17.52
N ALA A 244 -0.26 5.74 18.07
CA ALA A 244 -1.10 4.70 17.50
C ALA A 244 -2.56 5.13 17.29
N GLN A 245 -3.06 6.06 18.08
CA GLN A 245 -4.41 6.64 17.98
C GLN A 245 -4.67 7.30 16.61
N ASN A 246 -3.63 7.82 15.97
CA ASN A 246 -3.74 8.45 14.65
C ASN A 246 -3.81 7.45 13.49
N CYS A 247 -3.57 6.16 13.74
CA CYS A 247 -3.45 5.17 12.69
C CYS A 247 -4.74 5.03 11.89
N ILE A 248 -4.61 5.08 10.55
CA ILE A 248 -5.73 4.94 9.60
C ILE A 248 -5.68 3.62 8.82
N HIS A 249 -4.96 2.64 9.31
CA HIS A 249 -4.89 1.27 8.79
C HIS A 249 -4.43 1.16 7.33
N CYS A 250 -3.61 2.08 6.84
CA CYS A 250 -3.09 2.04 5.47
C CYS A 250 -2.00 0.97 5.24
N LYS A 251 -1.38 0.46 6.32
CA LYS A 251 -0.31 -0.56 6.33
C LYS A 251 0.98 -0.17 5.60
N THR A 252 1.15 1.09 5.25
CA THR A 252 2.37 1.56 4.56
C THR A 252 3.62 1.29 5.38
N CYS A 253 3.58 1.39 6.71
CA CYS A 253 4.72 1.14 7.59
C CYS A 253 5.21 -0.31 7.52
N ASP A 254 4.31 -1.27 7.59
CA ASP A 254 4.60 -2.70 7.49
C ASP A 254 5.23 -3.03 6.12
N ILE A 255 4.71 -2.43 5.04
CA ILE A 255 5.18 -2.67 3.67
C ILE A 255 6.51 -1.97 3.38
N LYS A 256 6.71 -0.72 3.84
CA LYS A 256 7.79 0.16 3.39
C LYS A 256 8.97 0.28 4.33
N ALA A 257 8.83 -0.08 5.63
CA ALA A 257 9.95 0.01 6.56
C ALA A 257 11.13 -0.86 6.07
N PRO A 258 12.32 -0.27 5.80
CA PRO A 258 13.43 -1.02 5.19
C PRO A 258 13.90 -2.19 6.03
N SER A 259 13.84 -2.08 7.34
CA SER A 259 14.21 -3.12 8.29
C SER A 259 13.15 -4.19 8.50
N GLN A 260 11.91 -3.98 8.04
CA GLN A 260 10.77 -4.91 8.21
C GLN A 260 10.54 -5.32 9.68
N ASP A 261 10.82 -4.44 10.62
CA ASP A 261 10.62 -4.69 12.06
C ASP A 261 9.39 -3.99 12.64
N ILE A 262 8.67 -3.22 11.81
CA ILE A 262 7.33 -2.71 12.15
C ILE A 262 6.29 -3.71 11.64
N GLU A 263 5.59 -4.32 12.56
CA GLU A 263 4.50 -5.27 12.27
C GLU A 263 3.15 -4.62 12.58
N TRP A 264 2.29 -4.53 11.59
CA TRP A 264 0.91 -4.10 11.77
C TRP A 264 0.05 -5.30 12.16
N SER A 265 -0.49 -5.31 13.36
CA SER A 265 -1.43 -6.33 13.83
C SER A 265 -2.85 -5.78 13.86
N THR A 266 -3.85 -6.66 13.80
CA THR A 266 -5.26 -6.25 13.82
C THR A 266 -5.63 -5.66 15.19
N PRO A 267 -6.11 -4.41 15.27
CA PRO A 267 -6.66 -3.85 16.49
C PRO A 267 -8.03 -4.47 16.82
N GLN A 268 -8.64 -4.00 17.91
CA GLN A 268 -10.00 -4.38 18.29
C GLN A 268 -10.99 -4.09 17.16
N GLY A 269 -12.01 -4.92 17.01
CA GLY A 269 -13.01 -4.81 15.95
C GLY A 269 -13.83 -3.52 16.06
N GLY A 270 -14.13 -2.90 14.91
CA GLY A 270 -14.89 -1.65 14.83
C GLY A 270 -14.07 -0.38 14.98
N GLU A 271 -12.76 -0.51 15.16
CA GLU A 271 -11.83 0.61 15.32
C GLU A 271 -11.13 1.00 14.01
N GLY A 272 -10.39 2.13 14.09
CA GLY A 272 -9.69 2.72 12.95
C GLY A 272 -10.51 3.79 12.25
N PRO A 273 -10.18 4.10 10.98
CA PRO A 273 -10.84 5.16 10.23
C PRO A 273 -12.28 4.78 9.87
N LYS A 274 -13.15 5.80 9.85
CA LYS A 274 -14.57 5.65 9.45
C LYS A 274 -14.75 6.19 8.04
N TYR A 275 -14.56 5.32 7.05
CA TYR A 275 -14.76 5.68 5.65
C TYR A 275 -16.20 5.46 5.23
N TYR A 276 -16.97 6.53 5.14
CA TYR A 276 -18.41 6.45 4.82
C TYR A 276 -18.71 6.23 3.32
N MET A 277 -17.71 6.41 2.46
CA MET A 277 -17.89 6.40 1.00
C MET A 277 -16.88 5.52 0.26
N THR A 278 -16.34 4.51 0.92
CA THR A 278 -15.38 3.57 0.31
C THR A 278 -15.83 2.12 0.50
#